data_dc2bb049b5810e0a856cba1a04244da7
#
_entry.id   dc2bb049b5810e0a856cba1a04244da7
#
_cell.length_a   1.000
_cell.length_b   1.000
_cell.length_c   1.000
_cell.angle_alpha   90.00
_cell.angle_beta   90.00
_cell.angle_gamma   90.00
#
_symmetry.space_group_name_H-M   'P 1'
#
loop_
_entity.id
_entity.type
_entity.pdbx_description
1 polymer ?
#
loop_
_entity_poly.entity_id
_entity_poly.type
_entity_poly.pdbx_seq_one_letter_code
_entity_poly.pdbx_strand_id
1 'polypeptide(L)'
;MLQSRPARYPAPMARRDRDEQPKWGKRTPPKSERAAAEKALEAEELRRKSGLSKSAEALRAPPVRVLGEKSRFVGVDLGLATGIAIFNRDGRLEGVRSRHFQSRDALRSAAGAILDEIQHVHSVIVEGGGELAEAWQRAAAHRGIHLRIVQAHEWRSKLYYPREHRNGPEAKEHAVKMAAQVVEWSEAKGVSAGALGHDAAEAILVGLFGVVEAGWLAEMPRLRR
;
A
#
# COMPACT_ATOMS: atom_id res chain seq x y z
N MET A 1 31.62 55.51 -15.13
CA MET A 1 32.57 55.19 -14.08
C MET A 1 31.85 55.31 -12.74
N LEU A 2 31.41 54.21 -12.16
CA LEU A 2 30.80 54.16 -10.82
C LEU A 2 31.58 53.08 -10.06
N GLN A 3 32.37 53.53 -9.09
CA GLN A 3 33.21 52.69 -8.24
C GLN A 3 32.32 52.06 -7.15
N SER A 4 32.28 50.76 -7.11
CA SER A 4 31.65 49.94 -6.06
C SER A 4 32.55 49.86 -4.83
N ARG A 5 32.02 50.27 -3.67
CA ARG A 5 32.67 50.12 -2.36
C ARG A 5 32.54 48.68 -1.86
N PRO A 6 33.58 48.10 -1.24
CA PRO A 6 33.51 46.77 -0.66
C PRO A 6 32.79 46.82 0.72
N ALA A 7 31.96 45.81 0.99
CA ALA A 7 31.27 45.59 2.26
C ALA A 7 32.27 45.23 3.38
N ARG A 8 32.15 45.92 4.53
CA ARG A 8 32.94 45.66 5.75
C ARG A 8 32.30 44.47 6.50
N TYR A 9 33.05 43.43 6.74
CA TYR A 9 32.69 42.34 7.65
C TYR A 9 32.87 42.78 9.11
N PRO A 10 31.93 42.41 10.02
CA PRO A 10 32.13 42.66 11.45
C PRO A 10 33.16 41.70 12.04
N ALA A 11 33.94 42.18 13.00
CA ALA A 11 34.97 41.46 13.70
C ALA A 11 34.43 40.31 14.56
N PRO A 12 35.19 39.21 14.79
CA PRO A 12 34.75 38.07 15.58
C PRO A 12 34.62 38.44 17.08
N MET A 13 33.45 38.07 17.64
CA MET A 13 33.20 38.19 19.08
C MET A 13 34.14 37.33 19.90
N ALA A 14 34.66 37.93 20.99
CA ALA A 14 35.54 37.27 21.95
C ALA A 14 34.92 36.02 22.57
N ARG A 15 35.73 34.98 22.68
CA ARG A 15 35.41 33.70 23.34
C ARG A 15 35.14 34.00 24.83
N ARG A 16 33.94 33.72 25.31
CA ARG A 16 33.64 33.59 26.72
C ARG A 16 34.16 32.27 27.24
N ASP A 17 34.89 32.32 28.35
CA ASP A 17 35.41 31.21 29.08
C ASP A 17 34.31 30.22 29.45
N ARG A 18 34.55 28.97 29.05
CA ARG A 18 33.69 27.81 29.29
C ARG A 18 34.31 26.99 30.41
N ASP A 19 34.16 27.41 31.64
CA ASP A 19 34.54 26.59 32.79
C ASP A 19 33.77 27.01 34.05
N GLU A 20 32.45 26.81 34.02
CA GLU A 20 31.67 26.63 35.27
C GLU A 20 30.51 25.65 34.98
N GLN A 21 30.80 24.38 35.08
CA GLN A 21 29.72 23.37 35.17
C GLN A 21 29.16 23.41 36.60
N PRO A 22 27.82 23.61 36.79
CA PRO A 22 27.22 23.50 38.10
C PRO A 22 27.31 22.04 38.56
N LYS A 23 27.94 21.83 39.71
CA LYS A 23 27.99 20.54 40.41
C LYS A 23 26.57 20.16 40.89
N TRP A 24 25.81 19.46 40.06
CA TRP A 24 24.57 18.81 40.46
C TRP A 24 24.92 17.66 41.39
N GLY A 25 24.81 17.88 42.71
CA GLY A 25 24.84 16.81 43.69
C GLY A 25 23.71 15.84 43.38
N LYS A 26 24.01 14.55 43.29
CA LYS A 26 23.02 13.47 43.10
C LYS A 26 22.07 13.50 44.30
N ARG A 27 20.94 14.23 44.22
CA ARG A 27 19.86 14.15 45.19
C ARG A 27 19.21 12.79 45.02
N THR A 28 19.35 11.92 45.98
CA THR A 28 18.57 10.70 46.08
C THR A 28 17.11 11.09 46.27
N PRO A 29 16.21 10.69 45.34
CA PRO A 29 14.80 11.07 45.46
C PRO A 29 14.18 10.47 46.77
N PRO A 30 13.23 11.21 47.37
CA PRO A 30 12.57 10.77 48.62
C PRO A 30 11.83 9.43 48.40
N LYS A 31 11.62 8.67 49.50
CA LYS A 31 10.99 7.33 49.43
C LYS A 31 9.64 7.32 48.70
N SER A 32 8.86 8.40 48.81
CA SER A 32 7.57 8.56 48.10
C SER A 32 7.70 8.64 46.60
N GLU A 33 8.74 9.31 46.07
CA GLU A 33 9.00 9.40 44.64
C GLU A 33 9.52 8.07 44.05
N ARG A 34 10.28 7.31 44.85
CA ARG A 34 10.73 5.96 44.40
C ARG A 34 9.55 4.99 44.32
N ALA A 35 8.63 5.01 45.28
CA ALA A 35 7.43 4.18 45.26
C ALA A 35 6.47 4.56 44.12
N ALA A 36 6.37 5.84 43.78
CA ALA A 36 5.61 6.32 42.59
C ALA A 36 6.23 5.90 41.27
N ALA A 37 7.57 5.94 41.17
CA ALA A 37 8.30 5.52 39.97
C ALA A 37 8.21 3.99 39.77
N GLU A 38 8.25 3.21 40.84
CA GLU A 38 8.11 1.75 40.82
C GLU A 38 6.70 1.33 40.36
N LYS A 39 5.66 1.99 40.89
CA LYS A 39 4.28 1.80 40.43
C LYS A 39 4.06 2.21 38.96
N ALA A 40 4.71 3.26 38.52
CA ALA A 40 4.63 3.68 37.11
C ALA A 40 5.30 2.66 36.17
N LEU A 41 6.44 2.10 36.58
CA LEU A 41 7.14 1.04 35.83
C LEU A 41 6.31 -0.26 35.77
N GLU A 42 5.70 -0.68 36.89
CA GLU A 42 4.80 -1.85 36.93
C GLU A 42 3.57 -1.63 36.03
N ALA A 43 2.97 -0.44 36.03
CA ALA A 43 1.83 -0.11 35.20
C ALA A 43 2.21 -0.09 33.72
N GLU A 44 3.42 0.37 33.38
CA GLU A 44 3.93 0.38 32.02
C GLU A 44 4.25 -1.05 31.53
N GLU A 45 4.81 -1.88 32.39
CA GLU A 45 5.07 -3.30 32.09
C GLU A 45 3.76 -4.09 31.92
N LEU A 46 2.73 -3.79 32.72
CA LEU A 46 1.39 -4.38 32.58
C LEU A 46 0.72 -3.95 31.26
N ARG A 47 0.85 -2.67 30.89
CA ARG A 47 0.39 -2.15 29.59
C ARG A 47 1.12 -2.79 28.42
N ARG A 48 2.42 -3.02 28.55
CA ARG A 48 3.23 -3.69 27.56
C ARG A 48 2.84 -5.16 27.41
N LYS A 49 2.61 -5.87 28.52
CA LYS A 49 2.11 -7.26 28.53
C LYS A 49 0.69 -7.38 27.96
N SER A 50 -0.21 -6.45 28.25
CA SER A 50 -1.57 -6.42 27.69
C SER A 50 -1.57 -6.03 26.19
N GLY A 51 -0.65 -5.15 25.76
CA GLY A 51 -0.42 -4.83 24.35
C GLY A 51 0.15 -6.01 23.57
N LEU A 52 1.08 -6.77 24.15
CA LEU A 52 1.61 -8.01 23.59
C LEU A 52 0.54 -9.10 23.47
N SER A 53 -0.40 -9.20 24.41
CA SER A 53 -1.52 -10.14 24.32
C SER A 53 -2.47 -9.81 23.15
N LYS A 54 -2.79 -8.54 22.94
CA LYS A 54 -3.59 -8.10 21.78
C LYS A 54 -2.85 -8.26 20.46
N SER A 55 -1.52 -8.07 20.45
CA SER A 55 -0.68 -8.32 19.27
C SER A 55 -0.54 -9.82 18.97
N ALA A 56 -0.50 -10.69 19.97
CA ALA A 56 -0.43 -12.14 19.79
C ALA A 56 -1.75 -12.72 19.24
N GLU A 57 -2.89 -12.12 19.60
CA GLU A 57 -4.20 -12.49 19.03
C GLU A 57 -4.39 -11.96 17.60
N ALA A 58 -3.79 -10.81 17.28
CA ALA A 58 -3.71 -10.28 15.91
C ALA A 58 -2.72 -11.05 15.02
N LEU A 59 -1.79 -11.81 15.61
CA LEU A 59 -0.82 -12.67 14.91
C LEU A 59 -1.30 -14.12 14.73
N ARG A 60 -2.51 -14.47 15.18
CA ARG A 60 -3.15 -15.70 14.67
C ARG A 60 -3.33 -15.53 13.18
N ALA A 61 -2.55 -16.30 12.42
CA ALA A 61 -2.72 -16.35 10.97
C ALA A 61 -4.23 -16.52 10.69
N PRO A 62 -4.84 -15.63 9.91
CA PRO A 62 -6.25 -15.75 9.60
C PRO A 62 -6.49 -17.14 9.03
N PRO A 63 -7.64 -17.76 9.29
CA PRO A 63 -7.95 -19.07 8.73
C PRO A 63 -7.75 -18.99 7.23
N VAL A 64 -6.86 -19.85 6.71
CA VAL A 64 -6.57 -19.90 5.27
C VAL A 64 -7.88 -20.20 4.56
N ARG A 65 -8.38 -19.25 3.78
CA ARG A 65 -9.59 -19.48 2.99
C ARG A 65 -9.31 -20.58 1.97
N VAL A 66 -10.10 -21.62 2.03
CA VAL A 66 -10.02 -22.70 1.03
C VAL A 66 -10.41 -22.13 -0.32
N LEU A 67 -9.58 -22.39 -1.32
CA LEU A 67 -9.82 -21.97 -2.68
C LEU A 67 -11.00 -22.77 -3.27
N GLY A 68 -12.12 -22.12 -3.50
CA GLY A 68 -13.35 -22.72 -4.05
C GLY A 68 -13.64 -22.21 -5.46
N GLU A 69 -14.60 -22.80 -6.15
CA GLU A 69 -15.01 -22.44 -7.52
C GLU A 69 -15.41 -20.94 -7.65
N LYS A 70 -16.05 -20.37 -6.62
CA LYS A 70 -16.47 -18.98 -6.59
C LYS A 70 -15.40 -18.02 -6.09
N SER A 71 -14.19 -18.52 -5.80
CA SER A 71 -13.12 -17.66 -5.31
C SER A 71 -12.75 -16.60 -6.33
N ARG A 72 -12.55 -15.36 -5.83
CA ARG A 72 -12.15 -14.20 -6.62
C ARG A 72 -10.78 -13.71 -6.24
N PHE A 73 -10.05 -13.28 -7.25
CA PHE A 73 -8.81 -12.55 -7.11
C PHE A 73 -9.05 -11.09 -7.46
N VAL A 74 -8.53 -10.15 -6.67
CA VAL A 74 -8.77 -8.73 -6.87
C VAL A 74 -7.44 -8.02 -7.11
N GLY A 75 -7.35 -7.30 -8.24
CA GLY A 75 -6.27 -6.36 -8.54
C GLY A 75 -6.69 -4.94 -8.20
N VAL A 76 -5.83 -4.19 -7.53
CA VAL A 76 -6.09 -2.81 -7.12
C VAL A 76 -4.94 -1.92 -7.52
N ASP A 77 -5.25 -0.87 -8.29
CA ASP A 77 -4.38 0.28 -8.48
C ASP A 77 -4.79 1.36 -7.47
N LEU A 78 -3.93 1.63 -6.47
CA LEU A 78 -4.26 2.38 -5.28
C LEU A 78 -3.91 3.86 -5.41
N GLY A 79 -4.90 4.67 -5.69
CA GLY A 79 -4.83 6.13 -5.74
C GLY A 79 -6.13 6.78 -5.30
N LEU A 80 -6.22 8.12 -5.30
CA LEU A 80 -7.51 8.81 -5.09
C LEU A 80 -8.52 8.44 -6.18
N ALA A 81 -8.06 8.19 -7.39
CA ALA A 81 -8.78 7.43 -8.40
C ALA A 81 -8.28 5.99 -8.31
N THR A 82 -9.04 5.13 -7.63
CA THR A 82 -8.68 3.73 -7.39
C THR A 82 -9.32 2.83 -8.43
N GLY A 83 -8.50 2.10 -9.16
CA GLY A 83 -8.93 1.01 -10.03
C GLY A 83 -9.11 -0.30 -9.26
N ILE A 84 -10.14 -1.08 -9.60
CA ILE A 84 -10.42 -2.37 -8.98
C ILE A 84 -10.83 -3.35 -10.08
N ALA A 85 -10.04 -4.40 -10.29
CA ALA A 85 -10.30 -5.47 -11.23
C ALA A 85 -10.58 -6.78 -10.50
N ILE A 86 -11.58 -7.52 -10.94
CA ILE A 86 -12.04 -8.75 -10.31
C ILE A 86 -11.84 -9.89 -11.30
N PHE A 87 -11.13 -10.92 -10.88
CA PHE A 87 -10.87 -12.12 -11.67
C PHE A 87 -11.53 -13.33 -11.01
N ASN A 88 -12.05 -14.25 -11.83
CA ASN A 88 -12.61 -15.50 -11.38
C ASN A 88 -11.52 -16.52 -11.04
N ARG A 89 -11.94 -17.72 -10.65
CA ARG A 89 -11.05 -18.82 -10.28
C ARG A 89 -10.13 -19.28 -11.43
N ASP A 90 -10.56 -19.09 -12.67
CA ASP A 90 -9.79 -19.48 -13.87
C ASP A 90 -8.82 -18.36 -14.31
N GLY A 91 -8.68 -17.31 -13.51
CA GLY A 91 -7.84 -16.16 -13.80
C GLY A 91 -8.37 -15.26 -14.92
N ARG A 92 -9.67 -15.37 -15.29
CA ARG A 92 -10.34 -14.53 -16.27
C ARG A 92 -10.96 -13.31 -15.58
N LEU A 93 -10.89 -12.16 -16.23
CA LEU A 93 -11.52 -10.94 -15.75
C LEU A 93 -13.06 -11.10 -15.74
N GLU A 94 -13.69 -10.89 -14.59
CA GLU A 94 -15.14 -10.83 -14.44
C GLU A 94 -15.70 -9.41 -14.49
N GLY A 95 -14.94 -8.45 -13.98
CA GLY A 95 -15.38 -7.07 -13.90
C GLY A 95 -14.27 -6.11 -13.52
N VAL A 96 -14.51 -4.85 -13.81
CA VAL A 96 -13.61 -3.75 -13.44
C VAL A 96 -14.42 -2.51 -13.10
N ARG A 97 -13.92 -1.72 -12.17
CA ARG A 97 -14.52 -0.44 -11.80
C ARG A 97 -13.44 0.54 -11.33
N SER A 98 -13.69 1.82 -11.47
CA SER A 98 -12.91 2.88 -10.83
C SER A 98 -13.77 3.61 -9.81
N ARG A 99 -13.16 4.00 -8.70
CA ARG A 99 -13.79 4.86 -7.67
C ARG A 99 -12.90 6.06 -7.42
N HIS A 100 -13.50 7.24 -7.42
CA HIS A 100 -12.81 8.45 -7.02
C HIS A 100 -13.12 8.77 -5.56
N PHE A 101 -12.08 9.02 -4.77
CA PHE A 101 -12.16 9.39 -3.36
C PHE A 101 -11.75 10.84 -3.18
N GLN A 102 -12.52 11.58 -2.38
CA GLN A 102 -12.25 13.00 -2.13
C GLN A 102 -11.01 13.21 -1.24
N SER A 103 -10.60 12.20 -0.48
CA SER A 103 -9.44 12.28 0.41
C SER A 103 -8.82 10.90 0.64
N ARG A 104 -7.55 10.91 1.12
CA ARG A 104 -6.84 9.70 1.54
C ARG A 104 -7.54 8.99 2.70
N ASP A 105 -8.16 9.76 3.61
CA ASP A 105 -8.91 9.20 4.75
C ASP A 105 -10.17 8.47 4.29
N ALA A 106 -10.89 9.03 3.32
CA ALA A 106 -12.04 8.36 2.70
C ALA A 106 -11.64 7.05 2.04
N LEU A 107 -10.54 7.04 1.28
CA LEU A 107 -10.01 5.83 0.64
C LEU A 107 -9.58 4.79 1.69
N ARG A 108 -8.85 5.21 2.73
CA ARG A 108 -8.42 4.35 3.84
C ARG A 108 -9.61 3.67 4.53
N SER A 109 -10.67 4.42 4.78
CA SER A 109 -11.89 3.92 5.43
C SER A 109 -12.71 2.99 4.52
N ALA A 110 -12.60 3.15 3.21
CA ALA A 110 -13.38 2.38 2.24
C ALA A 110 -12.84 0.97 1.98
N ALA A 111 -11.57 0.68 2.30
CA ALA A 111 -10.92 -0.60 1.98
C ALA A 111 -11.74 -1.82 2.42
N GLY A 112 -12.23 -1.80 3.66
CA GLY A 112 -13.08 -2.89 4.19
C GLY A 112 -14.39 -3.04 3.44
N ALA A 113 -15.11 -1.94 3.22
CA ALA A 113 -16.39 -1.96 2.52
C ALA A 113 -16.25 -2.46 1.07
N ILE A 114 -15.17 -2.08 0.39
CA ILE A 114 -14.88 -2.55 -0.97
C ILE A 114 -14.69 -4.08 -0.99
N LEU A 115 -13.95 -4.63 -0.02
CA LEU A 115 -13.74 -6.08 0.07
C LEU A 115 -15.02 -6.84 0.44
N ASP A 116 -15.92 -6.22 1.22
CA ASP A 116 -17.23 -6.80 1.57
C ASP A 116 -18.21 -6.78 0.39
N GLU A 117 -18.17 -5.74 -0.45
CA GLU A 117 -18.97 -5.69 -1.68
C GLU A 117 -18.57 -6.76 -2.70
N ILE A 118 -17.29 -7.14 -2.73
CA ILE A 118 -16.78 -8.18 -3.62
C ILE A 118 -16.88 -9.52 -2.90
N GLN A 119 -17.96 -10.24 -3.13
CA GLN A 119 -18.16 -11.55 -2.51
C GLN A 119 -17.06 -12.54 -2.89
N HIS A 120 -16.74 -13.47 -1.99
CA HIS A 120 -15.81 -14.59 -2.22
C HIS A 120 -14.36 -14.17 -2.56
N VAL A 121 -13.90 -13.01 -2.10
CA VAL A 121 -12.50 -12.60 -2.28
C VAL A 121 -11.60 -13.57 -1.52
N HIS A 122 -10.70 -14.22 -2.25
CA HIS A 122 -9.67 -15.10 -1.70
C HIS A 122 -8.33 -14.37 -1.58
N SER A 123 -7.94 -13.65 -2.63
CA SER A 123 -6.65 -12.96 -2.70
C SER A 123 -6.81 -11.56 -3.28
N VAL A 124 -5.94 -10.67 -2.83
CA VAL A 124 -5.85 -9.28 -3.33
C VAL A 124 -4.39 -8.97 -3.63
N ILE A 125 -4.17 -8.30 -4.74
CA ILE A 125 -2.90 -7.65 -5.04
C ILE A 125 -3.13 -6.15 -5.16
N VAL A 126 -2.30 -5.35 -4.50
CA VAL A 126 -2.42 -3.89 -4.45
C VAL A 126 -1.14 -3.28 -4.99
N GLU A 127 -1.24 -2.47 -6.06
CA GLU A 127 -0.17 -1.55 -6.42
C GLU A 127 -0.29 -0.30 -5.57
N GLY A 128 0.80 0.06 -4.92
CA GLY A 128 0.86 1.24 -4.07
C GLY A 128 1.69 1.02 -2.82
N GLY A 129 1.57 1.97 -1.87
CA GLY A 129 2.37 1.90 -0.65
C GLY A 129 1.86 2.81 0.47
N GLY A 130 2.63 2.82 1.57
CA GLY A 130 2.37 3.64 2.75
C GLY A 130 1.06 3.32 3.45
N GLU A 131 0.53 4.28 4.18
CA GLU A 131 -0.65 4.12 5.05
C GLU A 131 -1.90 3.59 4.33
N LEU A 132 -2.06 3.90 3.04
CA LEU A 132 -3.20 3.43 2.25
C LEU A 132 -3.10 1.92 2.02
N ALA A 133 -1.95 1.42 1.59
CA ALA A 133 -1.72 0.00 1.40
C ALA A 133 -1.80 -0.78 2.72
N GLU A 134 -1.31 -0.20 3.83
CA GLU A 134 -1.46 -0.77 5.17
C GLU A 134 -2.93 -0.88 5.60
N ALA A 135 -3.78 0.09 5.23
CA ALA A 135 -5.21 0.01 5.52
C ALA A 135 -5.87 -1.16 4.78
N TRP A 136 -5.51 -1.38 3.53
CA TRP A 136 -5.96 -2.54 2.75
C TRP A 136 -5.44 -3.85 3.35
N GLN A 137 -4.18 -3.88 3.80
CA GLN A 137 -3.59 -5.04 4.45
C GLN A 137 -4.33 -5.40 5.75
N ARG A 138 -4.64 -4.42 6.59
CA ARG A 138 -5.44 -4.63 7.81
C ARG A 138 -6.85 -5.12 7.48
N ALA A 139 -7.51 -4.49 6.50
CA ALA A 139 -8.86 -4.87 6.09
C ALA A 139 -8.93 -6.31 5.55
N ALA A 140 -7.93 -6.73 4.77
CA ALA A 140 -7.80 -8.08 4.26
C ALA A 140 -7.51 -9.10 5.38
N ALA A 141 -6.59 -8.79 6.28
CA ALA A 141 -6.23 -9.64 7.40
C ALA A 141 -7.43 -9.96 8.29
N HIS A 142 -8.26 -8.96 8.62
CA HIS A 142 -9.50 -9.16 9.38
C HIS A 142 -10.50 -10.10 8.71
N ARG A 143 -10.39 -10.30 7.40
CA ARG A 143 -11.30 -11.15 6.59
C ARG A 143 -10.68 -12.48 6.20
N GLY A 144 -9.45 -12.77 6.63
CA GLY A 144 -8.70 -13.95 6.22
C GLY A 144 -8.38 -13.96 4.73
N ILE A 145 -8.25 -12.79 4.11
CA ILE A 145 -7.94 -12.61 2.68
C ILE A 145 -6.42 -12.46 2.54
N HIS A 146 -5.82 -13.21 1.62
CA HIS A 146 -4.42 -13.03 1.28
C HIS A 146 -4.23 -11.72 0.54
N LEU A 147 -3.29 -10.88 1.01
CA LEU A 147 -2.97 -9.63 0.33
C LEU A 147 -1.47 -9.51 0.10
N ARG A 148 -1.11 -9.15 -1.13
CA ARG A 148 0.24 -8.77 -1.54
C ARG A 148 0.27 -7.32 -1.99
N ILE A 149 1.25 -6.56 -1.50
CA ILE A 149 1.55 -5.21 -1.97
C ILE A 149 2.69 -5.32 -2.97
N VAL A 150 2.56 -4.61 -4.10
CA VAL A 150 3.56 -4.57 -5.17
C VAL A 150 3.84 -3.13 -5.59
N GLN A 151 5.02 -2.92 -6.17
CA GLN A 151 5.38 -1.66 -6.79
C GLN A 151 5.21 -1.74 -8.31
N ALA A 152 4.98 -0.60 -8.95
CA ALA A 152 4.77 -0.51 -10.40
C ALA A 152 5.84 -1.23 -11.22
N HIS A 153 7.11 -1.15 -10.82
CA HIS A 153 8.22 -1.77 -11.55
C HIS A 153 8.15 -3.31 -11.53
N GLU A 154 7.58 -3.93 -10.50
CA GLU A 154 7.50 -5.39 -10.36
C GLU A 154 6.62 -5.99 -11.46
N TRP A 155 5.40 -5.51 -11.60
CA TRP A 155 4.47 -6.04 -12.58
C TRP A 155 4.75 -5.52 -14.00
N ARG A 156 5.17 -4.26 -14.16
CA ARG A 156 5.53 -3.70 -15.47
C ARG A 156 6.69 -4.44 -16.11
N SER A 157 7.72 -4.83 -15.35
CA SER A 157 8.85 -5.59 -15.86
C SER A 157 8.46 -6.97 -16.41
N LYS A 158 7.35 -7.53 -15.97
CA LYS A 158 6.84 -8.83 -16.43
C LYS A 158 5.90 -8.72 -17.62
N LEU A 159 5.12 -7.62 -17.67
CA LEU A 159 4.09 -7.42 -18.70
C LEU A 159 4.61 -6.63 -19.91
N TYR A 160 5.56 -5.72 -19.69
CA TYR A 160 6.06 -4.82 -20.75
C TYR A 160 7.46 -5.21 -21.21
N TYR A 161 7.73 -4.95 -22.49
CA TYR A 161 9.10 -4.98 -22.97
C TYR A 161 9.91 -3.79 -22.43
N PRO A 162 11.25 -3.90 -22.34
CA PRO A 162 12.10 -2.78 -21.91
C PRO A 162 11.87 -1.48 -22.70
N ARG A 163 11.53 -1.56 -23.99
CA ARG A 163 11.23 -0.42 -24.85
C ARG A 163 9.90 0.29 -24.53
N GLU A 164 8.99 -0.40 -23.83
CA GLU A 164 7.65 0.06 -23.48
C GLU A 164 7.61 0.69 -22.07
N HIS A 165 8.70 0.63 -21.34
CA HIS A 165 8.88 1.28 -20.03
C HIS A 165 9.03 2.81 -20.11
N ARG A 166 8.83 3.41 -21.29
CA ARG A 166 8.95 4.85 -21.46
C ARG A 166 7.89 5.59 -20.68
N ASN A 167 8.32 6.69 -20.04
CA ASN A 167 7.54 7.44 -19.07
C ASN A 167 6.43 8.28 -19.73
N GLY A 168 5.37 8.56 -18.96
CA GLY A 168 4.39 9.58 -19.27
C GLY A 168 3.16 9.09 -20.05
N PRO A 169 2.60 9.92 -20.95
CA PRO A 169 1.35 9.64 -21.63
C PRO A 169 1.33 8.33 -22.43
N GLU A 170 2.45 8.00 -23.08
CA GLU A 170 2.60 6.78 -23.90
C GLU A 170 2.46 5.49 -23.05
N ALA A 171 3.00 5.47 -21.83
CA ALA A 171 2.89 4.33 -20.94
C ALA A 171 1.44 4.10 -20.51
N LYS A 172 0.69 5.18 -20.27
CA LYS A 172 -0.74 5.11 -19.91
C LYS A 172 -1.59 4.60 -21.07
N GLU A 173 -1.34 5.10 -22.26
CA GLU A 173 -2.03 4.64 -23.48
C GLU A 173 -1.74 3.15 -23.74
N HIS A 174 -0.49 2.72 -23.53
CA HIS A 174 -0.09 1.32 -23.66
C HIS A 174 -0.81 0.44 -22.63
N ALA A 175 -0.92 0.90 -21.38
CA ALA A 175 -1.66 0.18 -20.34
C ALA A 175 -3.12 -0.02 -20.74
N VAL A 176 -3.79 1.00 -21.26
CA VAL A 176 -5.18 0.91 -21.72
C VAL A 176 -5.32 -0.09 -22.89
N LYS A 177 -4.42 -0.04 -23.87
CA LYS A 177 -4.44 -0.98 -25.00
C LYS A 177 -4.24 -2.43 -24.54
N MET A 178 -3.30 -2.67 -23.64
CA MET A 178 -3.05 -4.02 -23.11
C MET A 178 -4.21 -4.51 -22.25
N ALA A 179 -4.76 -3.67 -21.40
CA ALA A 179 -5.92 -4.01 -20.58
C ALA A 179 -7.16 -4.34 -21.43
N ALA A 180 -7.36 -3.62 -22.55
CA ALA A 180 -8.43 -3.92 -23.51
C ALA A 180 -8.30 -5.35 -24.06
N GLN A 181 -7.08 -5.79 -24.38
CA GLN A 181 -6.84 -7.17 -24.82
C GLN A 181 -7.11 -8.21 -23.73
N VAL A 182 -6.86 -7.88 -22.45
CA VAL A 182 -7.23 -8.74 -21.32
C VAL A 182 -8.74 -8.87 -21.22
N VAL A 183 -9.50 -7.79 -21.43
CA VAL A 183 -10.97 -7.80 -21.47
C VAL A 183 -11.45 -8.73 -22.57
N GLU A 184 -10.93 -8.58 -23.78
CA GLU A 184 -11.28 -9.44 -24.96
C GLU A 184 -10.92 -10.89 -24.71
N TRP A 185 -9.69 -11.17 -24.27
CA TRP A 185 -9.22 -12.52 -23.94
C TRP A 185 -10.06 -13.19 -22.85
N SER A 186 -10.50 -12.42 -21.86
CA SER A 186 -11.33 -12.90 -20.75
C SER A 186 -12.79 -13.09 -21.14
N GLU A 187 -13.23 -12.57 -22.28
CA GLU A 187 -14.65 -12.52 -22.68
C GLU A 187 -15.52 -11.87 -21.58
N ALA A 188 -14.99 -10.82 -20.96
CA ALA A 188 -15.56 -10.20 -19.77
C ALA A 188 -16.90 -9.52 -20.10
N LYS A 189 -18.02 -10.13 -19.71
CA LYS A 189 -19.35 -9.60 -19.97
C LYS A 189 -19.59 -8.30 -19.19
N GLY A 190 -20.07 -7.28 -19.89
CA GLY A 190 -20.38 -5.97 -19.29
C GLY A 190 -19.16 -5.06 -19.06
N VAL A 191 -17.95 -5.47 -19.49
CA VAL A 191 -16.77 -4.62 -19.51
C VAL A 191 -16.49 -4.17 -20.93
N SER A 192 -16.53 -2.85 -21.18
CA SER A 192 -16.22 -2.29 -22.48
C SER A 192 -14.71 -2.02 -22.60
N ALA A 193 -14.03 -2.75 -23.49
CA ALA A 193 -12.61 -2.57 -23.75
C ALA A 193 -12.28 -1.15 -24.25
N GLY A 194 -13.19 -0.51 -24.99
CA GLY A 194 -13.01 0.84 -25.55
C GLY A 194 -13.30 1.98 -24.55
N ALA A 195 -13.81 1.69 -23.36
CA ALA A 195 -14.21 2.69 -22.35
C ALA A 195 -13.37 2.60 -21.06
N LEU A 196 -12.21 1.95 -21.11
CA LEU A 196 -11.33 1.81 -19.94
C LEU A 196 -10.65 3.13 -19.59
N GLY A 197 -10.85 3.60 -18.35
CA GLY A 197 -9.99 4.62 -17.75
C GLY A 197 -8.62 4.07 -17.35
N HIS A 198 -7.66 4.95 -17.10
CA HIS A 198 -6.28 4.56 -16.74
C HIS A 198 -6.23 3.69 -15.48
N ASP A 199 -6.91 4.11 -14.41
CA ASP A 199 -6.91 3.39 -13.12
C ASP A 199 -7.52 1.98 -13.28
N ALA A 200 -8.60 1.85 -14.06
CA ALA A 200 -9.20 0.57 -14.39
C ALA A 200 -8.24 -0.32 -15.18
N ALA A 201 -7.53 0.26 -16.16
CA ALA A 201 -6.56 -0.46 -16.98
C ALA A 201 -5.36 -0.95 -16.14
N GLU A 202 -4.80 -0.10 -15.29
CA GLU A 202 -3.69 -0.48 -14.41
C GLU A 202 -4.14 -1.55 -13.41
N ALA A 203 -5.33 -1.44 -12.82
CA ALA A 203 -5.88 -2.48 -11.95
C ALA A 203 -6.06 -3.85 -12.64
N ILE A 204 -6.48 -3.86 -13.93
CA ILE A 204 -6.55 -5.08 -14.74
C ILE A 204 -5.17 -5.71 -14.89
N LEU A 205 -4.15 -4.92 -15.20
CA LEU A 205 -2.79 -5.42 -15.43
C LEU A 205 -2.13 -5.89 -14.13
N VAL A 206 -2.30 -5.16 -13.03
CA VAL A 206 -1.88 -5.57 -11.68
C VAL A 206 -2.55 -6.88 -11.29
N GLY A 207 -3.86 -7.01 -11.52
CA GLY A 207 -4.62 -8.21 -11.24
C GLY A 207 -4.18 -9.39 -12.11
N LEU A 208 -3.95 -9.20 -13.41
CA LEU A 208 -3.42 -10.22 -14.32
C LEU A 208 -2.05 -10.73 -13.85
N PHE A 209 -1.15 -9.82 -13.49
CA PHE A 209 0.12 -10.19 -12.86
C PHE A 209 -0.09 -11.03 -11.60
N GLY A 210 -1.02 -10.60 -10.74
CA GLY A 210 -1.32 -11.28 -9.49
C GLY A 210 -1.86 -12.69 -9.66
N VAL A 211 -2.79 -12.95 -10.60
CA VAL A 211 -3.34 -14.30 -10.84
C VAL A 211 -2.29 -15.27 -11.40
N VAL A 212 -1.34 -14.76 -12.19
CA VAL A 212 -0.21 -15.58 -12.68
C VAL A 212 0.76 -15.89 -11.54
N GLU A 213 1.16 -14.90 -10.76
CA GLU A 213 2.07 -15.08 -9.61
C GLU A 213 1.47 -16.02 -8.53
N ALA A 214 0.14 -15.97 -8.36
CA ALA A 214 -0.58 -16.85 -7.42
C ALA A 214 -0.87 -18.25 -7.97
N GLY A 215 -0.48 -18.54 -9.21
CA GLY A 215 -0.69 -19.84 -9.86
C GLY A 215 -2.16 -20.13 -10.23
N TRP A 216 -3.03 -19.11 -10.33
CA TRP A 216 -4.39 -19.25 -10.84
C TRP A 216 -4.38 -19.41 -12.37
N LEU A 217 -3.38 -18.77 -13.01
CA LEU A 217 -3.00 -19.01 -14.39
C LEU A 217 -1.61 -19.64 -14.42
N ALA A 218 -1.43 -20.67 -15.23
CA ALA A 218 -0.14 -21.33 -15.39
C ALA A 218 0.89 -20.42 -16.09
N GLU A 219 0.42 -19.58 -17.02
CA GLU A 219 1.25 -18.66 -17.78
C GLU A 219 0.48 -17.39 -18.19
N MET A 220 1.22 -16.36 -18.52
CA MET A 220 0.66 -15.11 -19.06
C MET A 220 -0.07 -15.38 -20.39
N PRO A 221 -1.32 -14.88 -20.57
CA PRO A 221 -2.03 -15.06 -21.82
C PRO A 221 -1.28 -14.39 -22.97
N ARG A 222 -1.36 -14.97 -24.16
CA ARG A 222 -0.79 -14.40 -25.39
C ARG A 222 -1.65 -13.24 -25.85
N LEU A 223 -1.41 -12.09 -25.29
CA LEU A 223 -2.05 -10.85 -25.73
C LEU A 223 -1.44 -10.46 -27.09
N ARG A 224 -2.27 -9.96 -28.02
CA ARG A 224 -1.80 -9.50 -29.34
C ARG A 224 -0.89 -8.29 -29.09
N ARG A 225 0.29 -8.34 -29.63
CA ARG A 225 1.32 -7.30 -29.51
C ARG A 225 1.37 -6.44 -30.74
#